data_0993de9e0db90e3dd594748422a620bd
#
_entry.id   0993de9e0db90e3dd594748422a620bd
#
_cell.length_a   1.000
_cell.length_b   1.000
_cell.length_c   1.000
_cell.angle_alpha   90.00
_cell.angle_beta   90.00
_cell.angle_gamma   90.00
#
_symmetry.space_group_name_H-M   'P 1'
#
loop_
_entity.id
_entity.type
_entity.pdbx_description
1 polymer ?
#
loop_
_entity_poly.entity_id
_entity_poly.type
_entity_poly.pdbx_seq_one_letter_code
_entity_poly.pdbx_strand_id
1 'polypeptide(L)'
;MASEAITGVGNAVVDMGWGRLLFGQTFADAERLVEAIRAEGPGRRDIAAYVSDPHVILAIAPQELFLDPSHTFRLALAGFRPERKKPRGFTIRRLNSLRDADEVNRIYLAQKMVPVAPEYFWQRRDSRVVTCLVAEDSTTGRVIGTVMGCDHVRAFGDPERGSSLWCLAVDPQATRPGVGEALVCHLARNFREAGLAQLDLSVLHDNEQAIALYEKLGFERVPVFTLKRKNPINEKLFLGPSPDEGLNPYAKLIVDEARRRGIGVEIVDAEGGFFRLVSGGRSIACRESLSELTSAVAMSLCDDKAVTRRVLAREGIRVPAQIEAGDPALLAAFLEEHGRLVVKPARGEQGRGVAVGLDTMDSVEAAVAEARRLCDRVLVEACAEGEDLRLVVIDYRVVAAARRTSWATASRRCAT
;
A
#
# COMPACT_ATOMS: atom_id res chain seq x y z
N MET A 1 -3.89 19.14 33.65
CA MET A 1 -4.04 17.69 33.91
C MET A 1 -5.45 17.31 33.51
N ALA A 2 -5.63 16.90 32.25
CA ALA A 2 -6.92 16.38 31.80
C ALA A 2 -7.03 14.95 32.30
N SER A 3 -8.04 14.69 33.14
CA SER A 3 -8.44 13.38 33.62
C SER A 3 -8.80 12.51 32.43
N GLU A 4 -8.00 11.45 32.14
CA GLU A 4 -8.43 10.37 31.27
C GLU A 4 -9.57 9.63 32.00
N ALA A 5 -10.80 10.05 31.69
CA ALA A 5 -12.00 9.42 32.22
C ALA A 5 -12.08 7.98 31.70
N ILE A 6 -12.05 7.02 32.59
CA ILE A 6 -12.44 5.62 32.35
C ILE A 6 -13.93 5.64 32.02
N THR A 7 -14.26 5.73 30.75
CA THR A 7 -15.61 5.46 30.26
C THR A 7 -15.83 3.96 30.30
N GLY A 8 -16.88 3.52 30.99
CA GLY A 8 -17.20 2.15 31.30
C GLY A 8 -17.19 1.21 30.09
N VAL A 9 -16.90 -0.04 30.39
CA VAL A 9 -16.82 -1.26 29.58
C VAL A 9 -17.68 -1.20 28.32
N GLY A 10 -17.11 -0.72 27.21
CA GLY A 10 -17.78 -0.75 25.91
C GLY A 10 -16.90 -0.15 24.80
N ASN A 11 -16.65 -0.95 23.75
CA ASN A 11 -15.98 -0.53 22.52
C ASN A 11 -14.58 0.07 22.75
N ALA A 12 -13.71 -0.62 23.51
CA ALA A 12 -12.37 -0.12 23.85
C ALA A 12 -11.48 0.02 22.59
N VAL A 13 -11.00 1.24 22.38
CA VAL A 13 -10.10 1.59 21.29
C VAL A 13 -8.96 2.43 21.83
N VAL A 14 -7.72 2.01 21.60
CA VAL A 14 -6.51 2.72 22.04
C VAL A 14 -5.72 3.17 20.82
N ASP A 15 -5.47 4.47 20.71
CA ASP A 15 -4.55 5.00 19.69
C ASP A 15 -3.11 4.67 20.08
N MET A 16 -2.43 3.95 19.20
CA MET A 16 -1.03 3.50 19.36
C MET A 16 -0.05 4.33 18.49
N GLY A 17 -0.55 5.37 17.82
CA GLY A 17 0.23 6.23 16.93
C GLY A 17 0.40 5.68 15.51
N TRP A 18 0.71 4.42 15.34
CA TRP A 18 0.77 3.73 14.04
C TRP A 18 -0.61 3.31 13.52
N GLY A 19 -1.60 3.28 14.37
CA GLY A 19 -2.98 2.86 14.15
C GLY A 19 -3.69 2.77 15.49
N ARG A 20 -4.88 2.17 15.48
CA ARG A 20 -5.67 1.93 16.69
C ARG A 20 -5.66 0.43 17.04
N LEU A 21 -5.60 0.15 18.31
CA LEU A 21 -5.81 -1.18 18.88
C LEU A 21 -7.25 -1.27 19.38
N LEU A 22 -8.05 -2.12 18.73
CA LEU A 22 -9.44 -2.37 19.09
C LEU A 22 -9.50 -3.69 19.87
N PHE A 23 -10.10 -3.67 21.04
CA PHE A 23 -10.22 -4.86 21.90
C PHE A 23 -11.55 -5.55 21.61
N GLY A 24 -11.53 -6.57 20.73
CA GLY A 24 -12.73 -7.23 20.20
C GLY A 24 -13.69 -7.73 21.27
N GLN A 25 -13.16 -8.25 22.39
CA GLN A 25 -13.95 -8.74 23.53
C GLN A 25 -14.77 -7.65 24.25
N THR A 26 -14.50 -6.37 24.01
CA THR A 26 -15.22 -5.25 24.63
C THR A 26 -16.36 -4.71 23.78
N PHE A 27 -16.50 -5.18 22.55
CA PHE A 27 -17.57 -4.77 21.63
C PHE A 27 -18.82 -5.59 21.88
N ALA A 28 -19.98 -4.93 21.90
CA ALA A 28 -21.25 -5.56 22.20
C ALA A 28 -21.71 -6.56 21.13
N ASP A 29 -21.34 -6.29 19.88
CA ASP A 29 -21.68 -7.10 18.71
C ASP A 29 -20.62 -6.96 17.61
N ALA A 30 -20.67 -7.85 16.62
CA ALA A 30 -19.74 -7.92 15.52
C ALA A 30 -19.86 -6.71 14.58
N GLU A 31 -21.07 -6.19 14.38
CA GLU A 31 -21.36 -5.04 13.51
C GLU A 31 -20.65 -3.79 14.01
N ARG A 32 -20.72 -3.51 15.30
CA ARG A 32 -20.00 -2.37 15.93
C ARG A 32 -18.49 -2.47 15.80
N LEU A 33 -17.94 -3.68 15.93
CA LEU A 33 -16.52 -3.88 15.69
C LEU A 33 -16.14 -3.61 14.24
N VAL A 34 -16.94 -4.09 13.28
CA VAL A 34 -16.73 -3.81 11.85
C VAL A 34 -16.80 -2.32 11.55
N GLU A 35 -17.80 -1.60 12.09
CA GLU A 35 -17.91 -0.15 11.94
C GLU A 35 -16.67 0.59 12.51
N ALA A 36 -16.21 0.18 13.68
CA ALA A 36 -15.02 0.75 14.29
C ALA A 36 -13.77 0.51 13.44
N ILE A 37 -13.62 -0.67 12.82
CA ILE A 37 -12.50 -0.97 11.91
C ILE A 37 -12.63 -0.15 10.61
N ARG A 38 -13.84 0.04 10.07
CA ARG A 38 -14.09 0.88 8.88
C ARG A 38 -13.65 2.32 9.06
N ALA A 39 -13.68 2.84 10.27
CA ALA A 39 -13.21 4.18 10.61
C ALA A 39 -11.67 4.32 10.64
N GLU A 40 -10.92 3.32 10.15
CA GLU A 40 -9.46 3.39 9.98
C GLU A 40 -9.07 4.55 9.06
N GLY A 41 -8.19 5.42 9.55
CA GLY A 41 -7.67 6.56 8.78
C GLY A 41 -6.66 6.15 7.70
N PRO A 42 -6.46 6.99 6.67
CA PRO A 42 -5.46 6.74 5.64
C PRO A 42 -4.05 6.68 6.24
N GLY A 43 -3.24 5.74 5.74
CA GLY A 43 -1.87 5.54 6.22
C GLY A 43 -1.76 4.93 7.63
N ARG A 44 -2.87 4.49 8.21
CA ARG A 44 -2.92 3.81 9.51
C ARG A 44 -3.08 2.31 9.35
N ARG A 45 -2.72 1.58 10.40
CA ARG A 45 -2.89 0.12 10.50
C ARG A 45 -3.65 -0.20 11.78
N ASP A 46 -4.96 -0.25 11.71
CA ASP A 46 -5.76 -0.67 12.86
C ASP A 46 -5.70 -2.19 13.04
N ILE A 47 -5.74 -2.62 14.28
CA ILE A 47 -5.66 -4.01 14.66
C ILE A 47 -6.81 -4.31 15.63
N ALA A 48 -7.75 -5.17 15.23
CA ALA A 48 -8.77 -5.71 16.12
C ALA A 48 -8.25 -7.03 16.72
N ALA A 49 -7.80 -6.97 17.96
CA ALA A 49 -7.28 -8.11 18.72
C ALA A 49 -8.35 -8.70 19.64
N TYR A 50 -8.09 -9.88 20.19
CA TYR A 50 -8.95 -10.59 21.14
C TYR A 50 -10.34 -10.91 20.55
N VAL A 51 -10.36 -11.31 19.31
CA VAL A 51 -11.59 -11.71 18.62
C VAL A 51 -11.84 -13.20 18.88
N SER A 52 -13.02 -13.54 19.43
CA SER A 52 -13.40 -14.92 19.73
C SER A 52 -13.93 -15.65 18.50
N ASP A 53 -14.78 -14.97 17.72
CA ASP A 53 -15.48 -15.52 16.58
C ASP A 53 -15.13 -14.77 15.27
N PRO A 54 -13.87 -14.87 14.80
CA PRO A 54 -13.41 -14.10 13.65
C PRO A 54 -14.17 -14.44 12.36
N HIS A 55 -14.68 -15.66 12.22
CA HIS A 55 -15.47 -16.11 11.07
C HIS A 55 -16.80 -15.37 10.95
N VAL A 56 -17.44 -15.01 12.07
CA VAL A 56 -18.68 -14.22 12.09
C VAL A 56 -18.41 -12.81 11.57
N ILE A 57 -17.36 -12.16 12.08
CA ILE A 57 -17.00 -10.80 11.67
C ILE A 57 -16.59 -10.77 10.20
N LEU A 58 -15.84 -11.77 9.74
CA LEU A 58 -15.44 -11.90 8.34
C LEU A 58 -16.66 -12.14 7.42
N ALA A 59 -17.71 -12.83 7.89
CA ALA A 59 -18.93 -13.01 7.11
C ALA A 59 -19.69 -11.70 6.86
N ILE A 60 -19.59 -10.72 7.78
CA ILE A 60 -20.20 -9.40 7.64
C ILE A 60 -19.45 -8.52 6.63
N ALA A 61 -18.12 -8.59 6.60
CA ALA A 61 -17.27 -7.73 5.76
C ALA A 61 -16.13 -8.51 5.06
N PRO A 62 -16.42 -9.56 4.26
CA PRO A 62 -15.40 -10.46 3.70
C PRO A 62 -14.47 -9.77 2.69
N GLN A 63 -14.96 -8.72 2.02
CA GLN A 63 -14.17 -7.96 1.05
C GLN A 63 -13.27 -6.90 1.71
N GLU A 64 -13.59 -6.49 2.93
CA GLU A 64 -12.90 -5.40 3.62
C GLU A 64 -11.89 -5.90 4.65
N LEU A 65 -12.16 -7.05 5.28
CA LEU A 65 -11.40 -7.59 6.40
C LEU A 65 -10.71 -8.91 6.02
N PHE A 66 -9.65 -9.23 6.77
CA PHE A 66 -8.99 -10.53 6.70
C PHE A 66 -8.51 -10.96 8.09
N LEU A 67 -8.37 -12.26 8.27
CA LEU A 67 -7.75 -12.84 9.45
C LEU A 67 -6.24 -12.64 9.34
N ASP A 68 -5.66 -11.96 10.34
CA ASP A 68 -4.21 -11.75 10.37
C ASP A 68 -3.49 -13.09 10.52
N PRO A 69 -2.52 -13.44 9.66
CA PRO A 69 -1.79 -14.70 9.72
C PRO A 69 -0.76 -14.72 10.88
N SER A 70 -1.13 -14.18 12.03
CA SER A 70 -0.29 -14.11 13.23
C SER A 70 -0.79 -15.05 14.30
N HIS A 71 0.14 -15.57 15.10
CA HIS A 71 -0.15 -16.28 16.32
C HIS A 71 -0.14 -15.32 17.51
N THR A 72 -1.09 -15.48 18.44
CA THR A 72 -1.06 -14.78 19.71
C THR A 72 -0.35 -15.64 20.75
N PHE A 73 0.59 -15.05 21.45
CA PHE A 73 1.34 -15.66 22.53
C PHE A 73 1.06 -14.91 23.83
N ARG A 74 1.02 -15.64 24.94
CA ARG A 74 0.73 -15.14 26.28
C ARG A 74 1.80 -15.56 27.26
N LEU A 75 2.26 -14.63 28.10
CA LEU A 75 3.15 -14.86 29.21
C LEU A 75 2.41 -14.60 30.53
N ALA A 76 2.35 -15.60 31.41
CA ALA A 76 1.87 -15.43 32.78
C ALA A 76 2.92 -14.67 33.60
N LEU A 77 2.61 -13.43 34.01
CA LEU A 77 3.57 -12.56 34.70
C LEU A 77 3.89 -12.97 36.13
N ALA A 78 2.99 -13.65 36.84
CA ALA A 78 3.21 -14.11 38.22
C ALA A 78 4.41 -15.05 38.32
N GLY A 79 4.56 -15.98 37.38
CA GLY A 79 5.65 -16.94 37.30
C GLY A 79 6.93 -16.44 36.63
N PHE A 80 6.86 -15.31 35.96
CA PHE A 80 7.97 -14.82 35.11
C PHE A 80 9.21 -14.47 35.96
N ARG A 81 10.30 -15.17 35.71
CA ARG A 81 11.61 -15.00 36.34
C ARG A 81 12.68 -14.94 35.26
N PRO A 82 12.90 -13.78 34.60
CA PRO A 82 13.94 -13.68 33.60
C PRO A 82 15.32 -13.88 34.22
N GLU A 83 16.22 -14.48 33.46
CA GLU A 83 17.62 -14.57 33.88
C GLU A 83 18.15 -13.17 34.19
N ARG A 84 18.90 -13.02 35.31
CA ARG A 84 19.46 -11.74 35.76
C ARG A 84 20.67 -11.28 34.93
N LYS A 85 20.78 -11.65 33.69
CA LYS A 85 21.85 -11.12 32.79
C LYS A 85 21.63 -9.63 32.58
N LYS A 86 22.50 -8.82 33.16
CA LYS A 86 22.50 -7.37 32.88
C LYS A 86 22.84 -7.15 31.38
N PRO A 87 22.09 -6.31 30.66
CA PRO A 87 22.47 -5.91 29.34
C PRO A 87 23.91 -5.38 29.32
N ARG A 88 24.72 -5.83 28.36
CA ARG A 88 26.11 -5.35 28.22
C ARG A 88 26.20 -4.39 27.05
N GLY A 89 26.60 -3.14 27.33
CA GLY A 89 26.85 -2.12 26.33
C GLY A 89 25.60 -1.36 25.85
N PHE A 90 24.44 -1.52 26.51
CA PHE A 90 23.26 -0.70 26.32
C PHE A 90 22.40 -0.61 27.58
N THR A 91 21.55 0.39 27.66
CA THR A 91 20.57 0.60 28.74
C THR A 91 19.16 0.68 28.19
N ILE A 92 18.18 0.27 28.99
CA ILE A 92 16.75 0.38 28.64
C ILE A 92 16.11 1.45 29.51
N ARG A 93 15.42 2.39 28.83
CA ARG A 93 14.69 3.48 29.48
C ARG A 93 13.40 3.80 28.74
N ARG A 94 12.54 4.60 29.34
CA ARG A 94 11.40 5.17 28.62
C ARG A 94 11.89 6.17 27.57
N LEU A 95 11.16 6.24 26.47
CA LEU A 95 11.30 7.31 25.49
C LEU A 95 10.97 8.64 26.17
N ASN A 96 11.86 9.63 26.07
CA ASN A 96 11.74 10.90 26.78
C ASN A 96 12.13 12.15 25.97
N SER A 97 12.43 12.00 24.68
CA SER A 97 12.77 13.14 23.80
C SER A 97 12.20 12.96 22.39
N LEU A 98 12.06 14.07 21.65
CA LEU A 98 11.71 14.02 20.22
C LEU A 98 12.81 13.35 19.40
N ARG A 99 14.09 13.48 19.81
CA ARG A 99 15.20 12.76 19.18
C ARG A 99 15.03 11.25 19.31
N ASP A 100 14.56 10.76 20.45
CA ASP A 100 14.24 9.32 20.59
C ASP A 100 13.14 8.90 19.63
N ALA A 101 12.11 9.73 19.44
CA ALA A 101 11.02 9.47 18.52
C ALA A 101 11.50 9.37 17.06
N ASP A 102 12.41 10.24 16.64
CA ASP A 102 13.05 10.20 15.32
C ASP A 102 13.87 8.93 15.14
N GLU A 103 14.66 8.54 16.14
CA GLU A 103 15.47 7.32 16.12
C GLU A 103 14.57 6.05 16.10
N VAL A 104 13.45 6.04 16.83
CA VAL A 104 12.45 4.95 16.77
C VAL A 104 11.86 4.85 15.36
N ASN A 105 11.49 5.96 14.75
CA ASN A 105 10.97 5.97 13.38
C ASN A 105 12.00 5.50 12.36
N ARG A 106 13.26 5.85 12.55
CA ARG A 106 14.36 5.32 11.71
C ARG A 106 14.41 3.78 11.77
N ILE A 107 14.27 3.20 12.97
CA ILE A 107 14.22 1.74 13.15
C ILE A 107 12.96 1.16 12.51
N TYR A 108 11.79 1.78 12.70
CA TYR A 108 10.54 1.32 12.10
C TYR A 108 10.62 1.30 10.58
N LEU A 109 11.13 2.34 9.95
CA LEU A 109 11.32 2.39 8.50
C LEU A 109 12.29 1.31 8.00
N ALA A 110 13.41 1.09 8.72
CA ALA A 110 14.37 0.03 8.39
C ALA A 110 13.76 -1.37 8.47
N GLN A 111 12.79 -1.56 9.38
CA GLN A 111 12.04 -2.81 9.57
C GLN A 111 10.71 -2.86 8.77
N LYS A 112 10.46 -1.88 7.87
CA LYS A 112 9.24 -1.76 7.05
C LYS A 112 7.96 -1.70 7.90
N MET A 113 8.04 -1.10 9.06
CA MET A 113 6.92 -0.85 9.96
C MET A 113 6.33 0.55 9.70
N VAL A 114 5.09 0.77 10.16
CA VAL A 114 4.42 2.06 10.05
C VAL A 114 5.08 3.07 11.00
N PRO A 115 5.57 4.21 10.52
CA PRO A 115 6.12 5.24 11.39
C PRO A 115 5.02 5.93 12.21
N VAL A 116 5.42 6.55 13.29
CA VAL A 116 4.54 7.26 14.23
C VAL A 116 4.93 8.73 14.30
N ALA A 117 3.97 9.63 14.29
CA ALA A 117 4.26 11.06 14.44
C ALA A 117 5.09 11.31 15.72
N PRO A 118 6.24 12.01 15.66
CA PRO A 118 7.09 12.26 16.84
C PRO A 118 6.33 12.91 18.00
N GLU A 119 5.36 13.77 17.69
CA GLU A 119 4.51 14.45 18.66
C GLU A 119 3.64 13.47 19.47
N TYR A 120 3.22 12.36 18.87
CA TYR A 120 2.47 11.32 19.56
C TYR A 120 3.30 10.74 20.70
N PHE A 121 4.57 10.37 20.46
CA PHE A 121 5.47 9.85 21.47
C PHE A 121 5.71 10.87 22.59
N TRP A 122 5.90 12.13 22.22
CA TRP A 122 6.12 13.20 23.17
C TRP A 122 4.91 13.44 24.08
N GLN A 123 3.70 13.48 23.52
CA GLN A 123 2.44 13.64 24.27
C GLN A 123 2.16 12.44 25.20
N ARG A 124 2.62 11.26 24.83
CA ARG A 124 2.40 9.99 25.56
C ARG A 124 3.57 9.57 26.43
N ARG A 125 4.67 10.35 26.52
CA ARG A 125 5.86 9.98 27.30
C ARG A 125 5.59 9.62 28.76
N ASP A 126 4.59 10.26 29.38
CA ASP A 126 4.19 10.02 30.76
C ASP A 126 2.91 9.16 30.88
N SER A 127 2.39 8.67 29.73
CA SER A 127 1.20 7.83 29.72
C SER A 127 1.43 6.57 30.54
N ARG A 128 0.39 6.18 31.28
CA ARG A 128 0.36 4.91 32.01
C ARG A 128 -0.41 3.82 31.24
N VAL A 129 -1.16 4.21 30.20
CA VAL A 129 -1.86 3.29 29.29
C VAL A 129 -0.89 2.72 28.27
N VAL A 130 -0.13 3.61 27.60
CA VAL A 130 0.87 3.21 26.61
C VAL A 130 2.27 3.50 27.15
N THR A 131 3.11 2.48 27.13
CA THR A 131 4.53 2.58 27.52
C THR A 131 5.38 2.41 26.28
N CYS A 132 6.29 3.34 25.99
CA CYS A 132 7.31 3.17 24.97
C CYS A 132 8.69 3.10 25.62
N LEU A 133 9.42 2.01 25.35
CA LEU A 133 10.78 1.78 25.85
C LEU A 133 11.75 1.83 24.67
N VAL A 134 12.94 2.35 24.93
CA VAL A 134 14.07 2.37 24.00
C VAL A 134 15.29 1.70 24.64
N ALA A 135 16.06 1.00 23.82
CA ALA A 135 17.38 0.52 24.17
C ALA A 135 18.42 1.48 23.59
N GLU A 136 19.21 2.10 24.44
CA GLU A 136 20.26 3.08 24.07
C GLU A 136 21.63 2.44 24.19
N ASP A 137 22.42 2.45 23.11
CA ASP A 137 23.81 2.00 23.12
C ASP A 137 24.67 2.92 24.00
N SER A 138 25.32 2.34 25.01
CA SER A 138 26.10 3.09 26.01
C SER A 138 27.34 3.76 25.45
N THR A 139 27.81 3.38 24.26
CA THR A 139 29.00 3.94 23.63
C THR A 139 28.64 5.11 22.70
N THR A 140 27.56 4.95 21.94
CA THR A 140 27.17 5.91 20.88
C THR A 140 26.04 6.85 21.29
N GLY A 141 25.27 6.50 22.34
CA GLY A 141 24.06 7.21 22.73
C GLY A 141 22.92 7.10 21.71
N ARG A 142 23.01 6.18 20.73
CA ARG A 142 21.97 5.96 19.74
C ARG A 142 20.92 4.95 20.23
N VAL A 143 19.69 5.14 19.83
CA VAL A 143 18.64 4.14 20.03
C VAL A 143 18.87 2.99 19.06
N ILE A 144 19.00 1.77 19.60
CA ILE A 144 19.26 0.52 18.87
C ILE A 144 18.10 -0.49 18.94
N GLY A 145 17.03 -0.16 19.66
CA GLY A 145 15.84 -0.97 19.73
C GLY A 145 14.71 -0.28 20.48
N THR A 146 13.49 -0.74 20.26
CA THR A 146 12.30 -0.15 20.86
C THR A 146 11.22 -1.22 21.06
N VAL A 147 10.31 -0.99 22.02
CA VAL A 147 9.09 -1.77 22.21
C VAL A 147 8.00 -0.87 22.79
N MET A 148 6.76 -1.11 22.37
CA MET A 148 5.57 -0.49 22.95
C MET A 148 4.80 -1.50 23.79
N GLY A 149 4.17 -1.04 24.87
CA GLY A 149 3.29 -1.84 25.71
C GLY A 149 1.98 -1.12 25.99
N CYS A 150 0.89 -1.88 26.10
CA CYS A 150 -0.43 -1.36 26.48
C CYS A 150 -0.91 -2.05 27.77
N ASP A 151 -1.29 -1.24 28.75
CA ASP A 151 -1.91 -1.69 30.02
C ASP A 151 -3.44 -1.69 29.83
N HIS A 152 -4.03 -2.88 29.79
CA HIS A 152 -5.46 -3.04 29.51
C HIS A 152 -6.34 -2.60 30.70
N VAL A 153 -5.85 -2.74 31.93
CA VAL A 153 -6.59 -2.26 33.10
C VAL A 153 -6.76 -0.74 33.04
N ARG A 154 -5.69 -0.04 32.68
CA ARG A 154 -5.72 1.43 32.56
C ARG A 154 -6.42 1.90 31.30
N ALA A 155 -6.41 1.08 30.25
CA ALA A 155 -7.06 1.40 29.00
C ALA A 155 -8.58 1.30 29.06
N PHE A 156 -9.10 0.22 29.65
CA PHE A 156 -10.55 -0.05 29.66
C PHE A 156 -11.07 -0.82 30.91
N GLY A 157 -10.25 -0.96 31.95
CA GLY A 157 -10.68 -1.66 33.16
C GLY A 157 -10.71 -3.19 33.03
N ASP A 158 -9.80 -3.76 32.25
CA ASP A 158 -9.75 -5.20 31.98
C ASP A 158 -9.79 -6.06 33.23
N PRO A 159 -10.85 -6.90 33.44
CA PRO A 159 -10.99 -7.75 34.61
C PRO A 159 -9.91 -8.86 34.67
N GLU A 160 -9.36 -9.27 33.53
CA GLU A 160 -8.30 -10.28 33.47
C GLU A 160 -6.91 -9.70 33.79
N ARG A 161 -6.81 -8.38 34.00
CA ARG A 161 -5.58 -7.66 34.31
C ARG A 161 -4.49 -7.92 33.26
N GLY A 162 -4.90 -7.92 31.99
CA GLY A 162 -4.03 -8.15 30.85
C GLY A 162 -3.16 -6.94 30.49
N SER A 163 -2.19 -7.21 29.67
CA SER A 163 -1.36 -6.24 28.96
C SER A 163 -0.95 -6.80 27.61
N SER A 164 -0.47 -5.93 26.71
CA SER A 164 0.01 -6.40 25.42
C SER A 164 1.28 -5.66 24.97
N LEU A 165 2.10 -6.39 24.22
CA LEU A 165 3.35 -5.93 23.63
C LEU A 165 3.15 -5.69 22.13
N TRP A 166 3.63 -4.53 21.65
CA TRP A 166 3.53 -4.10 20.27
C TRP A 166 4.83 -3.52 19.78
N CYS A 167 5.07 -3.56 18.48
CA CYS A 167 6.16 -2.88 17.80
C CYS A 167 7.55 -3.14 18.42
N LEU A 168 7.86 -4.38 18.81
CA LEU A 168 9.23 -4.76 19.13
C LEU A 168 10.07 -4.68 17.87
N ALA A 169 11.05 -3.81 17.89
CA ALA A 169 11.97 -3.62 16.76
C ALA A 169 13.41 -3.39 17.26
N VAL A 170 14.37 -4.01 16.58
CA VAL A 170 15.79 -3.80 16.80
C VAL A 170 16.41 -3.25 15.52
N ASP A 171 17.29 -2.28 15.64
CA ASP A 171 18.03 -1.72 14.51
C ASP A 171 18.80 -2.85 13.80
N PRO A 172 18.58 -3.07 12.48
CA PRO A 172 19.33 -4.10 11.74
C PRO A 172 20.85 -3.87 11.73
N GLN A 173 21.28 -2.65 11.99
CA GLN A 173 22.71 -2.28 12.09
C GLN A 173 23.26 -2.42 13.51
N ALA A 174 22.44 -2.79 14.50
CA ALA A 174 22.90 -2.94 15.87
C ALA A 174 23.85 -4.14 16.03
N THR A 175 25.02 -3.89 16.58
CA THR A 175 26.03 -4.93 16.84
C THR A 175 25.91 -5.56 18.23
N ARG A 176 24.95 -5.11 19.05
CA ARG A 176 24.72 -5.58 20.42
C ARG A 176 23.75 -6.76 20.45
N PRO A 177 24.16 -7.94 20.87
CA PRO A 177 23.25 -9.08 20.98
C PRO A 177 22.27 -8.92 22.16
N GLY A 178 21.07 -9.54 22.04
CA GLY A 178 20.11 -9.64 23.14
C GLY A 178 19.26 -8.40 23.38
N VAL A 179 19.27 -7.38 22.51
CA VAL A 179 18.47 -6.15 22.67
C VAL A 179 16.99 -6.45 22.74
N GLY A 180 16.46 -7.25 21.80
CA GLY A 180 15.04 -7.62 21.77
C GLY A 180 14.61 -8.37 23.04
N GLU A 181 15.37 -9.37 23.47
CA GLU A 181 15.13 -10.14 24.71
C GLU A 181 15.09 -9.20 25.93
N ALA A 182 16.05 -8.31 26.04
CA ALA A 182 16.14 -7.37 27.15
C ALA A 182 14.97 -6.38 27.19
N LEU A 183 14.49 -5.90 26.04
CA LEU A 183 13.31 -5.04 25.92
C LEU A 183 12.04 -5.77 26.38
N VAL A 184 11.80 -6.99 25.92
CA VAL A 184 10.66 -7.81 26.34
C VAL A 184 10.71 -8.08 27.85
N CYS A 185 11.87 -8.49 28.38
CA CYS A 185 12.05 -8.76 29.81
C CYS A 185 11.82 -7.50 30.67
N HIS A 186 12.27 -6.33 30.19
CA HIS A 186 12.07 -5.07 30.89
C HIS A 186 10.59 -4.68 30.93
N LEU A 187 9.90 -4.79 29.80
CA LEU A 187 8.48 -4.49 29.71
C LEU A 187 7.65 -5.45 30.59
N ALA A 188 7.90 -6.76 30.52
CA ALA A 188 7.23 -7.76 31.34
C ALA A 188 7.44 -7.51 32.83
N ARG A 189 8.63 -7.09 33.26
CA ARG A 189 8.91 -6.73 34.65
C ARG A 189 8.10 -5.50 35.07
N ASN A 190 8.06 -4.46 34.25
CA ASN A 190 7.29 -3.23 34.53
C ASN A 190 5.80 -3.55 34.71
N PHE A 191 5.23 -4.40 33.88
CA PHE A 191 3.82 -4.78 33.95
C PHE A 191 3.55 -5.70 35.17
N ARG A 192 4.46 -6.62 35.48
CA ARG A 192 4.35 -7.42 36.73
C ARG A 192 4.38 -6.53 37.96
N GLU A 193 5.28 -5.56 38.02
CA GLU A 193 5.39 -4.60 39.14
C GLU A 193 4.15 -3.70 39.23
N ALA A 194 3.50 -3.40 38.11
CA ALA A 194 2.21 -2.71 38.05
C ALA A 194 1.04 -3.62 38.49
N GLY A 195 1.29 -4.90 38.74
CA GLY A 195 0.32 -5.89 39.21
C GLY A 195 -0.53 -6.50 38.10
N LEU A 196 -0.12 -6.42 36.83
CA LEU A 196 -0.81 -7.08 35.73
C LEU A 196 -0.57 -8.61 35.77
N ALA A 197 -1.53 -9.37 35.25
CA ALA A 197 -1.50 -10.83 35.34
C ALA A 197 -0.80 -11.48 34.14
N GLN A 198 -0.94 -10.90 32.96
CA GLN A 198 -0.45 -11.49 31.72
C GLN A 198 0.05 -10.44 30.75
N LEU A 199 0.98 -10.85 29.88
CA LEU A 199 1.49 -10.07 28.76
C LEU A 199 1.28 -10.85 27.46
N ASP A 200 0.47 -10.30 26.56
CA ASP A 200 0.17 -10.89 25.27
C ASP A 200 0.96 -10.19 24.15
N LEU A 201 1.19 -10.90 23.07
CA LEU A 201 1.74 -10.36 21.84
C LEU A 201 1.19 -11.09 20.62
N SER A 202 1.26 -10.46 19.46
CA SER A 202 0.92 -11.08 18.19
C SER A 202 2.16 -11.09 17.28
N VAL A 203 2.45 -12.22 16.66
CA VAL A 203 3.61 -12.42 15.78
C VAL A 203 3.21 -13.19 14.53
N LEU A 204 3.71 -12.78 13.37
CA LEU A 204 3.49 -13.49 12.10
C LEU A 204 3.93 -14.96 12.23
N HIS A 205 3.14 -15.87 11.67
CA HIS A 205 3.35 -17.32 11.78
C HIS A 205 4.69 -17.81 11.20
N ASP A 206 5.29 -17.06 10.28
CA ASP A 206 6.55 -17.33 9.60
C ASP A 206 7.77 -16.61 10.20
N ASN A 207 7.57 -15.82 11.27
CA ASN A 207 8.66 -15.14 11.97
C ASN A 207 9.30 -16.07 13.03
N GLU A 208 9.97 -17.11 12.54
CA GLU A 208 10.58 -18.15 13.38
C GLU A 208 11.53 -17.60 14.45
N GLN A 209 12.30 -16.55 14.11
CA GLN A 209 13.26 -15.94 15.04
C GLN A 209 12.56 -15.29 16.23
N ALA A 210 11.46 -14.56 16.00
CA ALA A 210 10.69 -13.94 17.05
C ALA A 210 9.93 -14.99 17.88
N ILE A 211 9.34 -15.99 17.22
CA ILE A 211 8.65 -17.11 17.89
C ILE A 211 9.61 -17.83 18.85
N ALA A 212 10.79 -18.21 18.39
CA ALA A 212 11.80 -18.87 19.23
C ALA A 212 12.23 -18.01 20.43
N LEU A 213 12.31 -16.68 20.27
CA LEU A 213 12.57 -15.78 21.38
C LEU A 213 11.43 -15.80 22.42
N TYR A 214 10.18 -15.75 21.97
CA TYR A 214 9.03 -15.72 22.88
C TYR A 214 8.85 -17.04 23.60
N GLU A 215 8.99 -18.18 22.93
CA GLU A 215 8.97 -19.51 23.54
C GLU A 215 10.08 -19.68 24.59
N LYS A 216 11.30 -19.24 24.27
CA LYS A 216 12.44 -19.22 25.22
C LYS A 216 12.11 -18.40 26.47
N LEU A 217 11.34 -17.32 26.34
CA LEU A 217 10.94 -16.50 27.50
C LEU A 217 9.73 -17.03 28.25
N GLY A 218 9.16 -18.15 27.82
CA GLY A 218 8.02 -18.80 28.47
C GLY A 218 6.66 -18.30 28.02
N PHE A 219 6.59 -17.67 26.88
CA PHE A 219 5.30 -17.38 26.24
C PHE A 219 4.71 -18.65 25.64
N GLU A 220 3.42 -18.84 25.81
CA GLU A 220 2.66 -19.94 25.24
C GLU A 220 1.65 -19.44 24.23
N ARG A 221 1.42 -20.22 23.17
CA ARG A 221 0.43 -19.89 22.15
C ARG A 221 -0.99 -20.02 22.71
N VAL A 222 -1.83 -19.00 22.45
CA VAL A 222 -3.24 -18.97 22.88
C VAL A 222 -4.17 -18.82 21.67
N PRO A 223 -5.40 -19.38 21.70
CA PRO A 223 -6.35 -19.33 20.60
C PRO A 223 -7.11 -17.99 20.54
N VAL A 224 -6.36 -16.92 20.41
CA VAL A 224 -6.88 -15.56 20.28
C VAL A 224 -6.54 -15.05 18.88
N PHE A 225 -7.51 -14.46 18.23
CA PHE A 225 -7.41 -14.05 16.83
C PHE A 225 -7.35 -12.55 16.69
N THR A 226 -6.78 -12.14 15.56
CA THR A 226 -6.61 -10.73 15.19
C THR A 226 -7.16 -10.51 13.78
N LEU A 227 -7.93 -9.44 13.60
CA LEU A 227 -8.44 -9.01 12.32
C LEU A 227 -7.82 -7.68 11.92
N LYS A 228 -7.62 -7.52 10.62
CA LYS A 228 -7.12 -6.28 10.01
C LYS A 228 -7.94 -5.92 8.78
N ARG A 229 -7.90 -4.64 8.42
CA ARG A 229 -8.50 -4.15 7.19
C ARG A 229 -7.59 -4.42 5.99
N LYS A 230 -8.20 -4.82 4.87
CA LYS A 230 -7.54 -4.89 3.57
C LYS A 230 -7.24 -3.48 3.09
N ASN A 231 -5.99 -3.08 3.18
CA ASN A 231 -5.48 -1.77 2.75
C ASN A 231 -4.06 -1.94 2.17
N PRO A 232 -3.48 -0.95 1.49
CA PRO A 232 -2.15 -1.06 0.89
C PRO A 232 -1.02 -1.45 1.87
N ILE A 233 -1.13 -1.05 3.15
CA ILE A 233 -0.13 -1.38 4.18
C ILE A 233 -0.12 -2.88 4.49
N ASN A 234 -1.31 -3.49 4.48
CA ASN A 234 -1.51 -4.90 4.83
C ASN A 234 -1.49 -5.83 3.62
N GLU A 235 -1.35 -5.30 2.41
CA GLU A 235 -1.55 -6.04 1.15
C GLU A 235 -0.79 -7.36 1.10
N LYS A 236 0.47 -7.38 1.48
CA LYS A 236 1.30 -8.61 1.51
C LYS A 236 0.78 -9.71 2.43
N LEU A 237 -0.02 -9.34 3.45
CA LEU A 237 -0.54 -10.30 4.42
C LEU A 237 -1.77 -11.05 3.93
N PHE A 238 -2.55 -10.47 3.01
CA PHE A 238 -3.79 -11.08 2.53
C PHE A 238 -3.75 -11.48 1.04
N LEU A 239 -2.83 -10.97 0.24
CA LEU A 239 -2.63 -11.45 -1.12
C LEU A 239 -1.79 -12.73 -1.19
N GLY A 240 -0.96 -12.96 -0.17
CA GLY A 240 -0.02 -14.09 -0.17
C GLY A 240 1.12 -13.91 -1.16
N PRO A 241 1.98 -14.94 -1.35
CA PRO A 241 2.98 -14.95 -2.39
C PRO A 241 2.30 -14.90 -3.75
N SER A 242 2.69 -13.93 -4.58
CA SER A 242 2.09 -13.74 -5.89
C SER A 242 2.52 -14.86 -6.83
N PRO A 243 1.60 -15.65 -7.41
CA PRO A 243 1.92 -16.57 -8.50
C PRO A 243 2.23 -15.82 -9.80
N ASP A 244 2.42 -14.51 -9.74
CA ASP A 244 2.45 -13.59 -10.87
C ASP A 244 3.88 -13.19 -11.25
N GLU A 245 4.88 -14.01 -10.90
CA GLU A 245 6.23 -13.83 -11.43
C GLU A 245 6.16 -13.84 -12.97
N GLY A 246 6.45 -12.68 -13.57
CA GLY A 246 6.41 -12.51 -15.02
C GLY A 246 5.29 -11.59 -15.53
N LEU A 247 4.28 -11.25 -14.74
CA LEU A 247 3.30 -10.26 -15.15
C LEU A 247 3.93 -8.87 -15.29
N ASN A 248 3.62 -8.20 -16.40
CA ASN A 248 4.00 -6.82 -16.57
C ASN A 248 3.26 -5.89 -15.56
N PRO A 249 3.79 -4.68 -15.27
CA PRO A 249 3.22 -3.79 -14.25
C PRO A 249 1.75 -3.43 -14.47
N TYR A 250 1.27 -3.37 -15.72
CA TYR A 250 -0.12 -2.99 -16.04
C TYR A 250 -1.10 -4.11 -15.68
N ALA A 251 -0.81 -5.34 -16.08
CA ALA A 251 -1.59 -6.52 -15.70
C ALA A 251 -1.56 -6.72 -14.19
N LYS A 252 -0.39 -6.54 -13.57
CA LYS A 252 -0.21 -6.72 -12.12
C LYS A 252 -1.07 -5.77 -11.30
N LEU A 253 -1.18 -4.50 -11.66
CA LEU A 253 -2.04 -3.53 -10.97
C LEU A 253 -3.51 -3.99 -10.92
N ILE A 254 -4.02 -4.55 -12.01
CA ILE A 254 -5.40 -5.02 -12.10
C ILE A 254 -5.59 -6.30 -11.30
N VAL A 255 -4.65 -7.23 -11.42
CA VAL A 255 -4.67 -8.52 -10.70
C VAL A 255 -4.62 -8.29 -9.19
N ASP A 256 -3.72 -7.45 -8.71
CA ASP A 256 -3.59 -7.13 -7.28
C ASP A 256 -4.88 -6.47 -6.74
N GLU A 257 -5.46 -5.52 -7.48
CA GLU A 257 -6.71 -4.88 -7.10
C GLU A 257 -7.91 -5.86 -7.12
N ALA A 258 -7.96 -6.76 -8.10
CA ALA A 258 -8.99 -7.79 -8.16
C ALA A 258 -8.93 -8.71 -6.93
N ARG A 259 -7.74 -9.17 -6.57
CA ARG A 259 -7.54 -10.00 -5.36
C ARG A 259 -7.88 -9.25 -4.08
N ARG A 260 -7.48 -7.98 -4.00
CA ARG A 260 -7.84 -7.14 -2.86
C ARG A 260 -9.35 -7.06 -2.65
N ARG A 261 -10.12 -7.11 -3.73
CA ARG A 261 -11.60 -7.12 -3.69
C ARG A 261 -12.21 -8.52 -3.52
N GLY A 262 -11.38 -9.56 -3.36
CA GLY A 262 -11.87 -10.94 -3.25
C GLY A 262 -12.33 -11.55 -4.57
N ILE A 263 -11.94 -10.96 -5.71
CA ILE A 263 -12.20 -11.49 -7.05
C ILE A 263 -11.14 -12.56 -7.33
N GLY A 264 -11.57 -13.76 -7.73
CA GLY A 264 -10.67 -14.82 -8.15
C GLY A 264 -9.88 -14.42 -9.41
N VAL A 265 -8.61 -14.78 -9.46
CA VAL A 265 -7.73 -14.50 -10.60
C VAL A 265 -7.03 -15.77 -11.03
N GLU A 266 -7.12 -16.08 -12.32
CA GLU A 266 -6.38 -17.14 -13.00
C GLU A 266 -5.41 -16.49 -14.00
N ILE A 267 -4.11 -16.73 -13.86
CA ILE A 267 -3.12 -16.27 -14.84
C ILE A 267 -3.12 -17.23 -15.99
N VAL A 268 -3.42 -16.75 -17.19
CA VAL A 268 -3.48 -17.54 -18.41
C VAL A 268 -2.13 -17.54 -19.12
N ASP A 269 -1.51 -16.37 -19.25
CA ASP A 269 -0.17 -16.18 -19.80
C ASP A 269 0.45 -14.91 -19.21
N ALA A 270 1.45 -15.08 -18.35
CA ALA A 270 2.08 -13.96 -17.64
C ALA A 270 2.87 -13.06 -18.59
N GLU A 271 3.61 -13.61 -19.55
CA GLU A 271 4.45 -12.88 -20.50
C GLU A 271 3.59 -11.98 -21.40
N GLY A 272 2.48 -12.47 -21.90
CA GLY A 272 1.53 -11.71 -22.74
C GLY A 272 0.58 -10.83 -21.94
N GLY A 273 0.60 -10.90 -20.60
CA GLY A 273 -0.28 -10.13 -19.71
C GLY A 273 -1.73 -10.61 -19.72
N PHE A 274 -1.98 -11.90 -20.02
CA PHE A 274 -3.33 -12.48 -20.06
C PHE A 274 -3.72 -13.10 -18.72
N PHE A 275 -4.90 -12.77 -18.25
CA PHE A 275 -5.48 -13.32 -17.04
C PHE A 275 -7.02 -13.37 -17.13
N ARG A 276 -7.63 -14.12 -16.23
CA ARG A 276 -9.08 -14.23 -16.10
C ARG A 276 -9.52 -13.80 -14.71
N LEU A 277 -10.54 -12.96 -14.66
CA LEU A 277 -11.21 -12.54 -13.43
C LEU A 277 -12.46 -13.39 -13.22
N VAL A 278 -12.64 -13.94 -12.01
CA VAL A 278 -13.77 -14.82 -11.67
C VAL A 278 -14.49 -14.31 -10.44
N SER A 279 -15.79 -14.05 -10.54
CA SER A 279 -16.61 -13.60 -9.41
C SER A 279 -18.06 -13.98 -9.60
N GLY A 280 -18.69 -14.57 -8.57
CA GLY A 280 -20.12 -14.89 -8.58
C GLY A 280 -20.57 -15.80 -9.76
N GLY A 281 -19.73 -16.75 -10.17
CA GLY A 281 -20.00 -17.63 -11.30
C GLY A 281 -19.79 -16.99 -12.68
N ARG A 282 -19.38 -15.73 -12.75
CA ARG A 282 -18.98 -15.05 -14.00
C ARG A 282 -17.47 -15.07 -14.16
N SER A 283 -17.02 -15.16 -15.39
CA SER A 283 -15.61 -15.15 -15.75
C SER A 283 -15.40 -14.16 -16.89
N ILE A 284 -14.34 -13.34 -16.80
CA ILE A 284 -13.97 -12.35 -17.81
C ILE A 284 -12.50 -12.51 -18.12
N ALA A 285 -12.17 -12.77 -19.39
CA ALA A 285 -10.79 -12.78 -19.85
C ALA A 285 -10.29 -11.35 -20.10
N CYS A 286 -9.05 -11.10 -19.69
CA CYS A 286 -8.39 -9.81 -19.81
C CYS A 286 -6.99 -9.99 -20.42
N ARG A 287 -6.56 -8.96 -21.12
CA ARG A 287 -5.16 -8.73 -21.49
C ARG A 287 -4.79 -7.34 -21.02
N GLU A 288 -4.01 -7.22 -19.96
CA GLU A 288 -3.77 -5.94 -19.30
C GLU A 288 -5.09 -5.19 -19.00
N SER A 289 -5.26 -3.95 -19.51
CA SER A 289 -6.48 -3.16 -19.35
C SER A 289 -7.59 -3.49 -20.36
N LEU A 290 -7.35 -4.37 -21.32
CA LEU A 290 -8.36 -4.85 -22.26
C LEU A 290 -9.11 -6.03 -21.66
N SER A 291 -10.39 -6.13 -21.97
CA SER A 291 -11.21 -7.28 -21.57
C SER A 291 -12.04 -7.78 -22.76
N GLU A 292 -12.55 -9.01 -22.65
CA GLU A 292 -13.47 -9.59 -23.65
C GLU A 292 -14.78 -8.80 -23.79
N LEU A 293 -15.07 -7.86 -22.88
CA LEU A 293 -16.19 -6.93 -23.02
C LEU A 293 -15.97 -5.89 -24.12
N THR A 294 -14.71 -5.70 -24.56
CA THR A 294 -14.39 -4.87 -25.72
C THR A 294 -14.50 -5.71 -27.00
N SER A 295 -15.43 -5.36 -27.87
CA SER A 295 -15.64 -6.12 -29.10
C SER A 295 -14.44 -5.97 -30.06
N ALA A 296 -14.22 -6.98 -30.93
CA ALA A 296 -13.21 -6.92 -31.98
C ALA A 296 -13.44 -5.72 -32.94
N VAL A 297 -14.70 -5.32 -33.14
CA VAL A 297 -15.05 -4.14 -33.93
C VAL A 297 -14.57 -2.86 -33.26
N ALA A 298 -14.78 -2.72 -31.94
CA ALA A 298 -14.29 -1.57 -31.18
C ALA A 298 -12.75 -1.50 -31.20
N MET A 299 -12.09 -2.63 -31.05
CA MET A 299 -10.62 -2.72 -31.19
C MET A 299 -10.14 -2.27 -32.57
N SER A 300 -10.77 -2.75 -33.64
CA SER A 300 -10.46 -2.35 -35.03
C SER A 300 -10.65 -0.85 -35.26
N LEU A 301 -11.70 -0.26 -34.70
CA LEU A 301 -11.95 1.20 -34.78
C LEU A 301 -10.86 2.00 -34.07
N CYS A 302 -10.36 1.53 -32.92
CA CYS A 302 -9.32 2.20 -32.16
C CYS A 302 -7.91 2.01 -32.74
N ASP A 303 -7.65 0.88 -33.39
CA ASP A 303 -6.34 0.56 -33.95
C ASP A 303 -5.97 1.47 -35.14
N ASP A 304 -6.94 1.79 -36.01
CA ASP A 304 -6.72 2.65 -37.19
C ASP A 304 -7.07 4.11 -36.86
N LYS A 305 -6.03 4.95 -36.74
CA LYS A 305 -6.17 6.37 -36.39
C LYS A 305 -6.98 7.18 -37.43
N ALA A 306 -6.94 6.79 -38.69
CA ALA A 306 -7.74 7.44 -39.72
C ALA A 306 -9.22 7.09 -39.59
N VAL A 307 -9.54 5.84 -39.22
CA VAL A 307 -10.92 5.40 -38.98
C VAL A 307 -11.45 6.09 -37.72
N THR A 308 -10.71 6.04 -36.64
CA THR A 308 -11.06 6.71 -35.37
C THR A 308 -11.38 8.17 -35.58
N ARG A 309 -10.51 8.90 -36.33
CA ARG A 309 -10.71 10.31 -36.62
C ARG A 309 -12.01 10.55 -37.39
N ARG A 310 -12.30 9.77 -38.45
CA ARG A 310 -13.54 9.93 -39.23
C ARG A 310 -14.79 9.69 -38.38
N VAL A 311 -14.76 8.69 -37.50
CA VAL A 311 -15.87 8.40 -36.58
C VAL A 311 -16.08 9.58 -35.64
N LEU A 312 -15.02 10.08 -34.98
CA LEU A 312 -15.10 11.22 -34.08
C LEU A 312 -15.59 12.50 -34.77
N ALA A 313 -15.08 12.79 -35.96
CA ALA A 313 -15.54 13.93 -36.73
C ALA A 313 -17.02 13.86 -37.11
N ARG A 314 -17.52 12.66 -37.44
CA ARG A 314 -18.92 12.42 -37.76
C ARG A 314 -19.84 12.66 -36.56
N GLU A 315 -19.35 12.38 -35.34
CA GLU A 315 -20.05 12.66 -34.09
C GLU A 315 -19.88 14.13 -33.61
N GLY A 316 -19.33 15.01 -34.44
CA GLY A 316 -19.18 16.43 -34.13
C GLY A 316 -18.00 16.77 -33.22
N ILE A 317 -17.13 15.80 -32.89
CA ILE A 317 -15.93 16.04 -32.07
C ILE A 317 -14.88 16.71 -32.96
N ARG A 318 -14.29 17.81 -32.46
CA ARG A 318 -13.22 18.52 -33.16
C ARG A 318 -11.98 17.61 -33.25
N VAL A 319 -11.51 17.38 -34.46
CA VAL A 319 -10.32 16.60 -34.78
C VAL A 319 -9.36 17.39 -35.66
N PRO A 320 -8.05 17.15 -35.61
CA PRO A 320 -7.08 17.80 -36.47
C PRO A 320 -7.39 17.55 -37.95
N ALA A 321 -7.04 18.51 -38.83
CA ALA A 321 -6.99 18.25 -40.25
C ALA A 321 -5.99 17.13 -40.53
N GLN A 322 -6.31 16.24 -41.47
CA GLN A 322 -5.51 15.04 -41.73
C GLN A 322 -5.57 14.67 -43.21
N ILE A 323 -4.43 14.33 -43.77
CA ILE A 323 -4.29 13.70 -45.08
C ILE A 323 -3.48 12.40 -44.97
N GLU A 324 -3.54 11.56 -46.00
CA GLU A 324 -2.66 10.40 -46.14
C GLU A 324 -1.41 10.80 -46.92
N ALA A 325 -0.23 10.36 -46.42
CA ALA A 325 1.05 10.66 -47.06
C ALA A 325 1.17 9.88 -48.38
N GLY A 326 1.00 10.57 -49.50
CA GLY A 326 1.06 9.97 -50.83
C GLY A 326 1.68 10.91 -51.84
N ASP A 327 0.97 11.94 -52.21
CA ASP A 327 1.37 12.94 -53.21
C ASP A 327 2.21 14.05 -52.57
N PRO A 328 3.48 14.29 -53.04
CA PRO A 328 4.32 15.36 -52.52
C PRO A 328 3.73 16.76 -52.69
N ALA A 329 2.97 17.01 -53.77
CA ALA A 329 2.33 18.31 -53.99
C ALA A 329 1.23 18.59 -52.96
N LEU A 330 0.45 17.57 -52.59
CA LEU A 330 -0.55 17.69 -51.53
C LEU A 330 0.09 17.87 -50.13
N LEU A 331 1.22 17.21 -49.87
CA LEU A 331 1.97 17.40 -48.63
C LEU A 331 2.51 18.83 -48.51
N ALA A 332 3.06 19.39 -49.58
CA ALA A 332 3.56 20.76 -49.60
C ALA A 332 2.44 21.79 -49.39
N ALA A 333 1.31 21.64 -50.06
CA ALA A 333 0.14 22.50 -49.88
C ALA A 333 -0.41 22.40 -48.45
N PHE A 334 -0.45 21.20 -47.87
CA PHE A 334 -0.92 20.96 -46.51
C PHE A 334 0.03 21.58 -45.46
N LEU A 335 1.34 21.53 -45.69
CA LEU A 335 2.33 22.21 -44.84
C LEU A 335 2.19 23.73 -44.92
N GLU A 336 1.99 24.29 -46.14
CA GLU A 336 1.78 25.72 -46.35
C GLU A 336 0.52 26.22 -45.62
N GLU A 337 -0.58 25.45 -45.67
CA GLU A 337 -1.85 25.81 -45.03
C GLU A 337 -1.77 25.76 -43.48
N HIS A 338 -1.07 24.76 -42.92
CA HIS A 338 -1.12 24.52 -41.49
C HIS A 338 0.17 24.86 -40.71
N GLY A 339 1.26 25.18 -41.41
CA GLY A 339 2.53 25.65 -40.85
C GLY A 339 3.35 24.61 -40.10
N ARG A 340 2.75 23.82 -39.27
CA ARG A 340 3.42 22.72 -38.51
C ARG A 340 2.61 21.44 -38.57
N LEU A 341 3.29 20.32 -38.82
CA LEU A 341 2.65 19.03 -39.03
C LEU A 341 3.11 17.97 -38.02
N VAL A 342 2.29 16.93 -37.91
CA VAL A 342 2.57 15.70 -37.21
C VAL A 342 2.49 14.55 -38.20
N VAL A 343 3.53 13.72 -38.27
CA VAL A 343 3.55 12.50 -39.07
C VAL A 343 3.42 11.31 -38.15
N LYS A 344 2.55 10.35 -38.49
CA LYS A 344 2.33 9.13 -37.69
C LYS A 344 1.88 7.95 -38.56
N PRO A 345 2.24 6.71 -38.19
CA PRO A 345 1.68 5.52 -38.81
C PRO A 345 0.16 5.45 -38.54
N ALA A 346 -0.64 4.99 -39.50
CA ALA A 346 -2.09 4.82 -39.32
C ALA A 346 -2.40 3.80 -38.22
N ARG A 347 -1.58 2.76 -38.07
CA ARG A 347 -1.63 1.76 -37.02
C ARG A 347 -0.34 1.76 -36.20
N GLY A 348 -0.43 1.33 -34.95
CA GLY A 348 0.69 1.28 -34.01
C GLY A 348 0.42 2.07 -32.73
N GLU A 349 1.20 1.81 -31.71
CA GLU A 349 1.00 2.27 -30.35
C GLU A 349 2.30 2.85 -29.74
N GLN A 350 2.20 3.40 -28.52
CA GLN A 350 3.32 3.91 -27.72
C GLN A 350 4.13 5.04 -28.37
N GLY A 351 3.56 5.75 -29.37
CA GLY A 351 4.24 6.84 -30.05
C GLY A 351 5.33 6.42 -31.02
N ARG A 352 5.45 5.13 -31.34
CA ARG A 352 6.45 4.63 -32.31
C ARG A 352 6.15 5.20 -33.70
N GLY A 353 7.18 5.75 -34.33
CA GLY A 353 7.09 6.36 -35.65
C GLY A 353 6.26 7.67 -35.71
N VAL A 354 6.04 8.32 -34.56
CA VAL A 354 5.35 9.63 -34.50
C VAL A 354 6.38 10.73 -34.40
N ALA A 355 6.33 11.67 -35.34
CA ALA A 355 7.13 12.91 -35.38
C ALA A 355 6.21 14.13 -35.28
N VAL A 356 6.54 15.09 -34.45
CA VAL A 356 5.70 16.25 -34.10
C VAL A 356 6.44 17.55 -34.35
N GLY A 357 5.70 18.57 -34.82
CA GLY A 357 6.22 19.94 -34.99
C GLY A 357 7.09 20.12 -36.21
N LEU A 358 6.85 19.35 -37.27
CA LEU A 358 7.58 19.40 -38.52
C LEU A 358 7.13 20.63 -39.32
N ASP A 359 8.05 21.49 -39.71
CA ASP A 359 7.81 22.77 -40.36
C ASP A 359 8.53 22.94 -41.73
N THR A 360 9.24 21.89 -42.18
CA THR A 360 9.90 21.86 -43.49
C THR A 360 9.55 20.59 -44.27
N MET A 361 9.50 20.65 -45.59
CA MET A 361 9.23 19.48 -46.43
C MET A 361 10.25 18.36 -46.20
N ASP A 362 11.52 18.68 -46.09
CA ASP A 362 12.58 17.69 -45.86
C ASP A 362 12.32 16.92 -44.56
N SER A 363 11.90 17.60 -43.48
CA SER A 363 11.57 16.98 -42.20
C SER A 363 10.31 16.10 -42.28
N VAL A 364 9.31 16.53 -43.02
CA VAL A 364 8.07 15.76 -43.25
C VAL A 364 8.35 14.50 -44.05
N GLU A 365 9.11 14.58 -45.15
CA GLU A 365 9.47 13.45 -46.00
C GLU A 365 10.33 12.43 -45.24
N ALA A 366 11.31 12.88 -44.47
CA ALA A 366 12.11 11.99 -43.60
C ALA A 366 11.25 11.26 -42.57
N ALA A 367 10.31 11.97 -41.92
CA ALA A 367 9.38 11.37 -40.96
C ALA A 367 8.40 10.38 -41.60
N VAL A 368 7.91 10.66 -42.81
CA VAL A 368 7.07 9.75 -43.59
C VAL A 368 7.84 8.47 -43.94
N ALA A 369 9.10 8.60 -44.39
CA ALA A 369 9.94 7.45 -44.71
C ALA A 369 10.17 6.55 -43.46
N GLU A 370 10.39 7.14 -42.29
CA GLU A 370 10.55 6.42 -41.06
C GLU A 370 9.24 5.74 -40.58
N ALA A 371 8.12 6.45 -40.64
CA ALA A 371 6.80 5.89 -40.28
C ALA A 371 6.38 4.73 -41.22
N ARG A 372 6.75 4.78 -42.49
CA ARG A 372 6.50 3.68 -43.46
C ARG A 372 7.22 2.39 -43.14
N ARG A 373 8.30 2.43 -42.39
CA ARG A 373 8.97 1.20 -41.88
C ARG A 373 8.12 0.40 -40.92
N LEU A 374 7.15 1.08 -40.28
CA LEU A 374 6.27 0.50 -39.25
C LEU A 374 4.86 0.20 -39.77
N CYS A 375 4.38 1.00 -40.77
CA CYS A 375 3.06 0.83 -41.34
C CYS A 375 3.03 1.46 -42.74
N ASP A 376 2.53 0.72 -43.73
CA ASP A 376 2.44 1.19 -45.14
C ASP A 376 1.63 2.45 -45.27
N ARG A 377 0.58 2.61 -44.46
CA ARG A 377 -0.24 3.81 -44.40
C ARG A 377 0.29 4.78 -43.36
N VAL A 378 0.67 5.97 -43.84
CA VAL A 378 1.17 7.04 -42.99
C VAL A 378 0.22 8.24 -43.08
N LEU A 379 -0.08 8.83 -41.95
CA LEU A 379 -0.99 9.97 -41.79
C LEU A 379 -0.17 11.22 -41.46
N VAL A 380 -0.60 12.33 -42.04
CA VAL A 380 -0.06 13.66 -41.77
C VAL A 380 -1.19 14.53 -41.25
N GLU A 381 -0.98 15.14 -40.10
CA GLU A 381 -1.99 15.95 -39.39
C GLU A 381 -1.46 17.35 -39.12
N ALA A 382 -2.38 18.31 -39.04
CA ALA A 382 -2.08 19.63 -38.52
C ALA A 382 -1.69 19.51 -37.04
N CYS A 383 -0.63 20.20 -36.63
CA CYS A 383 -0.18 20.21 -35.25
C CYS A 383 -1.20 20.96 -34.38
N ALA A 384 -1.81 20.28 -33.43
CA ALA A 384 -2.74 20.89 -32.48
C ALA A 384 -1.96 21.53 -31.32
N GLU A 385 -2.32 22.75 -30.96
CA GLU A 385 -1.82 23.41 -29.76
C GLU A 385 -2.72 23.06 -28.56
N GLY A 386 -2.12 22.89 -27.39
CA GLY A 386 -2.84 22.59 -26.17
C GLY A 386 -2.10 21.67 -25.20
N GLU A 387 -2.79 21.25 -24.18
CA GLU A 387 -2.29 20.29 -23.19
C GLU A 387 -2.70 18.86 -23.58
N ASP A 388 -1.76 17.91 -23.41
CA ASP A 388 -2.03 16.49 -23.64
C ASP A 388 -2.75 15.91 -22.39
N LEU A 389 -4.03 15.59 -22.57
CA LEU A 389 -4.87 14.97 -21.53
C LEU A 389 -5.12 13.51 -21.87
N ARG A 390 -4.90 12.64 -20.89
CA ARG A 390 -5.30 11.24 -20.94
C ARG A 390 -6.53 11.03 -20.08
N LEU A 391 -7.63 10.62 -20.68
CA LEU A 391 -8.87 10.24 -19.99
C LEU A 391 -9.00 8.72 -19.98
N VAL A 392 -9.34 8.16 -18.82
CA VAL A 392 -9.71 6.74 -18.69
C VAL A 392 -11.23 6.68 -18.55
N VAL A 393 -11.86 6.00 -19.50
CA VAL A 393 -13.31 5.84 -19.56
C VAL A 393 -13.66 4.37 -19.36
N ILE A 394 -14.51 4.07 -18.38
CA ILE A 394 -15.02 2.72 -18.11
C ILE A 394 -16.55 2.81 -18.05
N ASP A 395 -17.24 1.96 -18.77
CA ASP A 395 -18.70 1.95 -18.83
C ASP A 395 -19.28 3.35 -19.09
N TYR A 396 -18.73 4.02 -20.12
CA TYR A 396 -19.15 5.38 -20.55
C TYR A 396 -18.95 6.49 -19.49
N ARG A 397 -18.19 6.24 -18.44
CA ARG A 397 -17.88 7.21 -17.39
C ARG A 397 -16.39 7.50 -17.33
N VAL A 398 -16.04 8.77 -17.23
CA VAL A 398 -14.65 9.17 -16.98
C VAL A 398 -14.31 8.83 -15.52
N VAL A 399 -13.44 7.86 -15.33
CA VAL A 399 -13.01 7.39 -13.99
C VAL A 399 -11.68 7.98 -13.55
N ALA A 400 -10.87 8.45 -14.51
CA ALA A 400 -9.62 9.15 -14.23
C ALA A 400 -9.24 10.10 -15.36
N ALA A 401 -8.49 11.15 -15.03
CA ALA A 401 -7.89 12.07 -15.96
C ALA A 401 -6.46 12.39 -15.53
N ALA A 402 -5.53 12.43 -16.49
CA ALA A 402 -4.14 12.79 -16.24
C ALA A 402 -3.63 13.74 -17.32
N ARG A 403 -2.89 14.76 -16.92
CA ARG A 403 -2.15 15.62 -17.85
C ARG A 403 -0.77 15.00 -18.10
N ARG A 404 -0.43 14.76 -19.36
CA ARG A 404 0.90 14.29 -19.74
C ARG A 404 1.83 15.50 -19.91
N THR A 405 2.92 15.51 -19.14
CA THR A 405 4.02 16.46 -19.33
C THR A 405 5.13 15.73 -20.07
N SER A 406 5.51 16.21 -21.27
CA SER A 406 6.70 15.68 -21.96
C SER A 406 7.96 16.09 -21.18
N TRP A 407 8.98 15.23 -21.15
CA TRP A 407 10.28 15.54 -20.54
C TRP A 407 10.92 16.82 -21.10
N ALA A 408 10.66 17.17 -22.35
CA ALA A 408 11.12 18.40 -22.97
C ALA A 408 10.48 19.67 -22.39
N THR A 409 9.28 19.58 -21.79
CA THR A 409 8.61 20.73 -21.14
C THR A 409 8.98 20.84 -19.66
N ALA A 410 9.37 19.75 -19.01
CA ALA A 410 9.82 19.75 -17.61
C ALA A 410 11.20 20.44 -17.46
N SER A 411 12.10 20.27 -18.41
CA SER A 411 13.44 20.89 -18.38
C SER A 411 13.43 22.41 -18.59
N ARG A 412 12.38 22.99 -19.18
CA ARG A 412 12.25 24.46 -19.36
C ARG A 412 11.64 25.18 -18.15
N ARG A 413 11.02 24.47 -17.19
CA ARG A 413 10.47 25.07 -15.96
C ARG A 413 11.43 25.08 -14.77
N CYS A 414 12.57 24.38 -14.85
CA CYS A 414 13.63 24.44 -13.83
C CYS A 414 14.71 25.48 -14.13
N ALA A 415 14.56 26.31 -15.16
CA ALA A 415 15.53 27.32 -15.59
C ALA A 415 14.96 28.76 -15.54
N THR A 416 13.95 29.00 -14.68
CA THR A 416 13.49 30.37 -14.34
C THR A 416 13.33 30.51 -12.83
#